data_cb4c5a9a7931e66b6696264a1e2b7ebc
#
_entry.id   cb4c5a9a7931e66b6696264a1e2b7ebc
#
_cell.length_a   1.000
_cell.length_b   1.000
_cell.length_c   1.000
_cell.angle_alpha   90.00
_cell.angle_beta   90.00
_cell.angle_gamma   90.00
#
_symmetry.space_group_name_H-M   'P 1'
#
loop_
_entity.id
_entity.type
_entity.pdbx_description
1 polymer ?
#
loop_
_entity_poly.entity_id
_entity_poly.type
_entity_poly.pdbx_seq_one_letter_code
_entity_poly.pdbx_strand_id
1 'polypeptide(L)' 'MDFNDLLEILSDLHPEVDFETAEKLFDNKILDSFDVVTIITEVGSEFDIRIPAEEIIPENFNSAQALFDLIQRIEED' A
#
# COMPACT_ATOMS: atom_id res chain seq x y z
N MET A 1 2.81 -10.01 9.84
CA MET A 1 3.59 -9.31 8.83
C MET A 1 4.22 -8.06 9.42
N ASP A 2 5.32 -7.58 8.87
CA ASP A 2 5.91 -6.35 9.37
C ASP A 2 6.01 -5.29 8.26
N PHE A 3 6.37 -4.08 8.67
CA PHE A 3 6.41 -2.93 7.78
C PHE A 3 7.44 -3.12 6.66
N ASN A 4 8.55 -3.81 6.93
CA ASN A 4 9.57 -4.05 5.93
C ASN A 4 9.09 -4.93 4.79
N ASP A 5 8.20 -5.88 5.07
CA ASP A 5 7.61 -6.71 4.03
C ASP A 5 6.81 -5.86 3.05
N LEU A 6 6.05 -4.89 3.58
CA LEU A 6 5.29 -3.97 2.75
C LEU A 6 6.22 -3.07 1.95
N LEU A 7 7.28 -2.56 2.58
CA LEU A 7 8.25 -1.71 1.88
C LEU A 7 8.90 -2.44 0.71
N GLU A 8 9.17 -3.72 0.84
CA GLU A 8 9.74 -4.51 -0.26
C GLU A 8 8.80 -4.56 -1.45
N ILE A 9 7.51 -4.78 -1.21
CA ILE A 9 6.51 -4.80 -2.27
C ILE A 9 6.46 -3.46 -2.99
N LEU A 10 6.40 -2.37 -2.23
CA LEU A 10 6.34 -1.02 -2.79
C LEU A 10 7.62 -0.67 -3.54
N SER A 11 8.77 -1.04 -3.01
CA SER A 11 10.07 -0.76 -3.65
C SER A 11 10.27 -1.55 -4.95
N ASP A 12 9.71 -2.75 -5.02
CA ASP A 12 9.74 -3.52 -6.26
C ASP A 12 8.93 -2.85 -7.36
N LEU A 13 7.84 -2.20 -6.97
CA LEU A 13 6.97 -1.51 -7.92
C LEU A 13 7.58 -0.18 -8.37
N HIS A 14 8.14 0.58 -7.43
CA HIS A 14 8.73 1.89 -7.68
C HIS A 14 10.07 2.02 -6.95
N PRO A 15 11.16 1.43 -7.49
CA PRO A 15 12.47 1.44 -6.81
C PRO A 15 13.04 2.84 -6.58
N GLU A 16 12.60 3.85 -7.35
CA GLU A 16 13.09 5.22 -7.26
C GLU A 16 12.47 6.01 -6.10
N VAL A 17 11.43 5.46 -5.45
CA VAL A 17 10.70 6.16 -4.39
C VAL A 17 11.18 5.68 -3.02
N ASP A 18 11.42 6.62 -2.12
CA ASP A 18 11.72 6.32 -0.71
C ASP A 18 10.39 6.23 0.06
N PHE A 19 9.82 5.05 0.13
CA PHE A 19 8.51 4.84 0.75
C PHE A 19 8.53 5.01 2.27
N GLU A 20 9.69 5.00 2.90
CA GLU A 20 9.76 5.24 4.34
C GLU A 20 9.42 6.67 4.72
N THR A 21 9.69 7.61 3.83
CA THR A 21 9.50 9.04 4.10
C THR A 21 8.48 9.70 3.18
N ALA A 22 8.17 9.09 2.04
CA ALA A 22 7.28 9.69 1.05
C ALA A 22 5.85 9.81 1.57
N GLU A 23 5.23 10.93 1.28
CA GLU A 23 3.84 11.23 1.64
C GLU A 23 3.08 11.67 0.40
N LYS A 24 1.75 11.63 0.50
CA LYS A 24 0.86 12.05 -0.59
C LYS A 24 1.16 11.31 -1.90
N LEU A 25 1.46 10.01 -1.77
CA LEU A 25 1.83 9.19 -2.92
C LEU A 25 0.75 9.21 -4.00
N PHE A 26 -0.51 9.10 -3.62
CA PHE A 26 -1.62 9.11 -4.56
C PHE A 26 -1.93 10.54 -5.02
N ASP A 27 -1.97 11.50 -4.09
CA ASP A 27 -2.29 12.89 -4.40
C ASP A 27 -1.27 13.52 -5.35
N ASN A 28 0.00 13.17 -5.20
CA ASN A 28 1.07 13.69 -6.06
C ASN A 28 1.29 12.83 -7.30
N LYS A 29 0.42 11.84 -7.53
CA LYS A 29 0.45 10.96 -8.71
C LYS A 29 1.72 10.12 -8.82
N ILE A 30 2.38 9.88 -7.70
CA ILE A 30 3.47 8.90 -7.62
C ILE A 30 2.87 7.50 -7.80
N LEU A 31 1.70 7.27 -7.18
CA LEU A 31 0.90 6.08 -7.41
C LEU A 31 -0.35 6.48 -8.20
N ASP A 32 -0.65 5.76 -9.26
CA ASP A 32 -1.89 5.94 -10.01
C ASP A 32 -2.85 4.77 -9.74
N SER A 33 -4.00 4.78 -10.42
CA SER A 33 -5.01 3.74 -10.22
C SER A 33 -4.49 2.35 -10.57
N PHE A 34 -3.63 2.26 -11.57
CA PHE A 34 -3.04 0.98 -11.96
C PHE A 34 -2.09 0.47 -10.89
N ASP A 35 -1.28 1.36 -10.31
CA ASP A 35 -0.38 1.01 -9.22
C ASP A 35 -1.16 0.53 -8.00
N VAL A 36 -2.27 1.18 -7.69
CA VAL A 36 -3.12 0.78 -6.56
C VAL A 36 -3.63 -0.65 -6.76
N VAL A 37 -4.09 -0.98 -7.97
CA VAL A 37 -4.56 -2.34 -8.27
C VAL A 37 -3.42 -3.35 -8.10
N THR A 38 -2.22 -3.01 -8.58
CA THR A 38 -1.06 -3.87 -8.43
C THR A 38 -0.71 -4.09 -6.96
N ILE A 39 -0.71 -3.03 -6.16
CA ILE A 39 -0.43 -3.12 -4.73
C ILE A 39 -1.45 -4.02 -4.03
N ILE A 40 -2.74 -3.83 -4.33
CA ILE A 40 -3.81 -4.63 -3.74
C ILE A 40 -3.60 -6.12 -4.07
N THR A 41 -3.25 -6.41 -5.31
CA THR A 41 -3.03 -7.79 -5.76
C THR A 41 -1.83 -8.41 -5.02
N GLU A 42 -0.72 -7.69 -4.99
CA GLU A 42 0.51 -8.19 -4.34
C GLU A 42 0.34 -8.37 -2.84
N VAL A 43 -0.26 -7.38 -2.18
CA VAL A 43 -0.50 -7.42 -0.74
C VAL A 43 -1.49 -8.54 -0.40
N GLY A 44 -2.54 -8.65 -1.20
CA GLY A 44 -3.54 -9.70 -0.98
C GLY A 44 -2.95 -11.10 -1.07
N SER A 45 -2.06 -11.30 -2.04
CA SER A 45 -1.39 -12.59 -2.24
C SER A 45 -0.35 -12.86 -1.16
N GLU A 46 0.47 -11.88 -0.84
CA GLU A 46 1.60 -12.06 0.09
C GLU A 46 1.13 -12.25 1.53
N PHE A 47 0.10 -11.52 1.94
CA PHE A 47 -0.38 -11.52 3.32
C PHE A 47 -1.69 -12.28 3.50
N ASP A 48 -2.21 -12.84 2.43
CA ASP A 48 -3.46 -13.62 2.44
C ASP A 48 -4.62 -12.81 3.03
N ILE A 49 -4.78 -11.59 2.56
CA ILE A 49 -5.88 -10.70 2.98
C ILE A 49 -6.62 -10.19 1.76
N ARG A 50 -7.80 -9.62 2.01
CA ARG A 50 -8.61 -9.00 0.98
C ARG A 50 -8.91 -7.56 1.39
N ILE A 51 -8.54 -6.60 0.56
CA ILE A 51 -8.83 -5.19 0.82
C ILE A 51 -10.21 -4.86 0.27
N PRO A 52 -11.18 -4.49 1.13
CA PRO A 52 -12.52 -4.14 0.65
C PRO A 52 -12.50 -2.90 -0.25
N ALA A 53 -13.43 -2.85 -1.19
CA ALA A 53 -13.50 -1.73 -2.13
C ALA A 53 -13.70 -0.38 -1.43
N GLU A 54 -14.44 -0.34 -0.33
CA GLU A 54 -14.68 0.90 0.41
C GLU A 54 -13.44 1.45 1.10
N GLU A 55 -12.37 0.64 1.22
CA GLU A 55 -11.10 1.09 1.78
C GLU A 55 -10.12 1.57 0.71
N ILE A 56 -10.48 1.45 -0.55
CA ILE A 56 -9.63 1.89 -1.67
C ILE A 56 -9.88 3.39 -1.90
N ILE A 57 -9.32 4.20 -1.00
CA ILE A 57 -9.45 5.66 -1.02
C ILE A 57 -8.05 6.27 -0.94
N PRO A 58 -7.86 7.50 -1.46
CA PRO A 58 -6.53 8.12 -1.50
C PRO A 58 -5.82 8.17 -0.16
N GLU A 59 -6.54 8.45 0.92
CA GLU A 59 -5.94 8.55 2.26
C GLU A 59 -5.23 7.28 2.68
N ASN A 60 -5.71 6.12 2.23
CA ASN A 60 -5.11 4.84 2.60
C ASN A 60 -3.90 4.48 1.75
N PHE A 61 -3.66 5.22 0.67
CA PHE A 61 -2.58 4.94 -0.26
C PHE A 61 -1.60 6.10 -0.41
N ASN A 62 -1.72 7.12 0.45
CA ASN A 62 -0.84 8.29 0.37
C ASN A 62 0.52 8.08 1.03
N SER A 63 0.66 7.06 1.86
CA SER A 63 1.96 6.72 2.44
C SER A 63 2.02 5.24 2.74
N ALA A 64 3.24 4.73 2.88
CA ALA A 64 3.44 3.33 3.27
C ALA A 64 2.85 3.08 4.66
N GLN A 65 2.97 4.03 5.57
CA GLN A 65 2.42 3.89 6.91
C GLN A 65 0.90 3.81 6.89
N ALA A 66 0.23 4.65 6.07
CA ALA A 66 -1.22 4.60 5.95
C ALA A 66 -1.69 3.25 5.42
N LEU A 67 -0.99 2.73 4.42
CA LEU A 67 -1.30 1.43 3.85
C LEU A 67 -1.06 0.31 4.85
N PHE A 68 0.01 0.39 5.61
CA PHE A 68 0.32 -0.58 6.66
C PHE A 68 -0.77 -0.59 7.73
N ASP A 69 -1.22 0.59 8.14
CA ASP A 69 -2.30 0.71 9.13
C ASP A 69 -3.59 0.08 8.61
N LEU A 70 -3.91 0.27 7.34
CA LEU A 70 -5.06 -0.36 6.70
C LEU A 70 -4.94 -1.88 6.75
N ILE A 71 -3.79 -2.41 6.37
CA ILE A 71 -3.55 -3.85 6.36
C ILE A 71 -3.71 -4.44 7.76
N GLN A 72 -3.17 -3.76 8.77
CA GLN A 72 -3.30 -4.23 10.15
C GLN A 72 -4.74 -4.24 10.62
N ARG A 73 -5.53 -3.24 10.25
CA ARG A 73 -6.96 -3.23 10.59
C ARG A 73 -7.69 -4.41 9.96
N ILE A 74 -7.36 -4.75 8.73
CA ILE A 74 -7.96 -5.90 8.04
C ILE A 74 -7.57 -7.21 8.72
N GLU A 75 -6.30 -7.34 9.10
CA GLU A 75 -5.81 -8.55 9.75
C GLU A 75 -6.42 -8.77 11.13
N GLU A 76 -6.77 -7.69 11.82
CA GLU A 76 -7.34 -7.76 13.16
C GLU A 76 -8.85 -8.07 13.15
N ASP A 77 -9.51 -7.89 12.05
CA ASP A 77 -10.96 -8.15 11.96
C ASP A 77 -11.26 -9.67 11.80
#